data_eac44f49f2c7b8df21702820e3177f1a
#
_entry.id   eac44f49f2c7b8df21702820e3177f1a
#
_cell.length_a   1.000
_cell.length_b   1.000
_cell.length_c   1.000
_cell.angle_alpha   90.00
_cell.angle_beta   90.00
_cell.angle_gamma   90.00
#
_symmetry.space_group_name_H-M   'P 1'
#
loop_
_entity.id
_entity.type
_entity.pdbx_description
1 polymer ?
#
loop_
_entity_poly.entity_id
_entity_poly.type
_entity_poly.pdbx_seq_one_letter_code
_entity_poly.pdbx_strand_id
1 'polypeptide(L)'
;MDSNIIKYILLIFLFSFKVSAIEFNGKFIQGHFIIGKTDPNSKVKIDKKQIRVSKDGYFAFGISRDRKYDIVITLEENGVKEKITKIIQKRKYNIQRIDGLEEKKVTPPEEVYERIKKENKSIAKARTVDTSLD
;
A
#
# COMPACT_ATOMS: atom_id res chain seq x y z
N MET A 1 -32.48 -36.70 22.05
CA MET A 1 -31.84 -35.41 21.73
C MET A 1 -32.98 -34.48 21.36
N ASP A 2 -33.25 -33.48 22.21
CA ASP A 2 -34.46 -32.68 22.10
C ASP A 2 -34.53 -31.87 20.82
N SER A 3 -35.68 -31.95 20.12
CA SER A 3 -35.93 -31.23 18.85
C SER A 3 -35.63 -29.73 18.93
N ASN A 4 -35.71 -29.15 20.11
CA ASN A 4 -35.39 -27.75 20.35
C ASN A 4 -33.87 -27.46 20.31
N ILE A 5 -33.03 -28.37 20.77
CA ILE A 5 -31.57 -28.25 20.72
C ILE A 5 -31.10 -28.22 19.26
N ILE A 6 -31.69 -29.06 18.41
CA ILE A 6 -31.38 -29.09 16.98
C ILE A 6 -31.74 -27.75 16.29
N LYS A 7 -32.88 -27.14 16.66
CA LYS A 7 -33.31 -25.85 16.14
C LYS A 7 -32.35 -24.71 16.55
N TYR A 8 -31.86 -24.73 17.78
CA TYR A 8 -30.88 -23.71 18.25
C TYR A 8 -29.48 -23.89 17.60
N ILE A 9 -29.04 -25.13 17.41
CA ILE A 9 -27.79 -25.42 16.68
C ILE A 9 -27.92 -24.98 15.24
N LEU A 10 -29.04 -25.21 14.56
CA LEU A 10 -29.29 -24.77 13.20
C LEU A 10 -29.34 -23.24 13.09
N LEU A 11 -29.92 -22.56 14.10
CA LEU A 11 -29.96 -21.09 14.15
C LEU A 11 -28.59 -20.45 14.33
N ILE A 12 -27.71 -21.08 15.13
CA ILE A 12 -26.32 -20.62 15.31
C ILE A 12 -25.51 -20.78 14.03
N PHE A 13 -25.77 -21.84 13.24
CA PHE A 13 -25.06 -22.09 11.99
C PHE A 13 -25.43 -21.10 10.87
N LEU A 14 -26.58 -20.42 10.95
CA LEU A 14 -27.00 -19.40 9.97
C LEU A 14 -26.34 -18.05 10.18
N PHE A 15 -25.64 -17.83 11.30
CA PHE A 15 -24.87 -16.63 11.57
C PHE A 15 -23.39 -16.77 11.16
N SER A 16 -23.14 -17.23 9.93
CA SER A 16 -21.80 -17.17 9.33
C SER A 16 -21.52 -15.73 8.93
N PHE A 17 -20.91 -14.95 9.82
CA PHE A 17 -20.35 -13.66 9.47
C PHE A 17 -19.26 -13.88 8.42
N LYS A 18 -19.45 -13.29 7.24
CA LYS A 18 -18.33 -13.16 6.28
C LYS A 18 -17.32 -12.22 6.90
N VAL A 19 -16.26 -12.77 7.45
CA VAL A 19 -15.08 -11.98 7.81
C VAL A 19 -14.40 -11.63 6.47
N SER A 20 -14.42 -10.36 6.11
CA SER A 20 -13.64 -9.89 4.97
C SER A 20 -12.17 -9.99 5.36
N ALA A 21 -11.44 -10.92 4.75
CA ALA A 21 -10.04 -11.11 5.03
C ALA A 21 -9.21 -10.39 3.96
N ILE A 22 -8.32 -9.48 4.40
CA ILE A 22 -7.29 -8.94 3.51
C ILE A 22 -6.14 -9.94 3.47
N GLU A 23 -5.80 -10.39 2.27
CA GLU A 23 -4.58 -11.14 2.01
C GLU A 23 -3.45 -10.18 1.65
N PHE A 24 -2.25 -10.42 2.16
CA PHE A 24 -1.07 -9.61 1.86
C PHE A 24 0.04 -10.48 1.28
N ASN A 25 0.57 -10.06 0.14
CA ASN A 25 1.77 -10.61 -0.45
C ASN A 25 2.89 -9.56 -0.35
N GLY A 26 4.03 -9.95 0.24
CA GLY A 26 5.16 -9.09 0.53
C GLY A 26 5.55 -9.11 2.00
N LYS A 27 6.67 -8.45 2.32
CA LYS A 27 7.19 -8.36 3.69
C LYS A 27 7.02 -6.94 4.23
N PHE A 28 6.50 -6.79 5.44
CA PHE A 28 6.34 -5.50 6.10
C PHE A 28 7.69 -5.00 6.65
N ILE A 29 8.59 -4.67 5.73
CA ILE A 29 9.95 -4.20 5.98
C ILE A 29 10.14 -2.87 5.25
N GLN A 30 10.95 -1.97 5.79
CA GLN A 30 11.33 -0.70 5.16
C GLN A 30 11.81 -0.90 3.72
N GLY A 31 11.32 -0.07 2.79
CA GLY A 31 11.67 -0.11 1.37
C GLY A 31 11.04 -1.24 0.56
N HIS A 32 10.12 -2.01 1.13
CA HIS A 32 9.41 -3.07 0.43
C HIS A 32 8.10 -2.58 -0.19
N PHE A 33 7.62 -3.36 -1.14
CA PHE A 33 6.34 -3.21 -1.81
C PHE A 33 5.40 -4.32 -1.36
N ILE A 34 4.13 -3.97 -1.12
CA ILE A 34 3.09 -4.89 -0.67
C ILE A 34 1.96 -4.89 -1.71
N ILE A 35 1.51 -6.08 -2.05
CA ILE A 35 0.27 -6.29 -2.79
C ILE A 35 -0.75 -6.83 -1.79
N GLY A 36 -1.93 -6.22 -1.77
CA GLY A 36 -3.06 -6.70 -0.99
C GLY A 36 -4.18 -7.17 -1.89
N LYS A 37 -5.01 -8.09 -1.37
CA LYS A 37 -6.25 -8.52 -2.02
C LYS A 37 -7.40 -8.45 -1.02
N THR A 38 -8.52 -7.92 -1.46
CA THR A 38 -9.77 -7.75 -0.69
C THR A 38 -10.97 -7.85 -1.63
N ASP A 39 -12.18 -7.64 -1.12
CA ASP A 39 -13.35 -7.51 -1.99
C ASP A 39 -13.20 -6.28 -2.91
N PRO A 40 -13.55 -6.37 -4.20
CA PRO A 40 -13.45 -5.28 -5.16
C PRO A 40 -14.20 -3.99 -4.77
N ASN A 41 -15.29 -4.14 -3.99
CA ASN A 41 -16.10 -3.00 -3.55
C ASN A 41 -15.60 -2.35 -2.27
N SER A 42 -14.55 -2.89 -1.68
CA SER A 42 -13.96 -2.38 -0.44
C SER A 42 -13.19 -1.08 -0.68
N LYS A 43 -13.24 -0.18 0.30
CA LYS A 43 -12.38 1.01 0.33
C LYS A 43 -11.20 0.75 1.25
N VAL A 44 -10.01 0.85 0.69
CA VAL A 44 -8.76 0.65 1.44
C VAL A 44 -8.07 1.98 1.68
N LYS A 45 -7.66 2.22 2.94
CA LYS A 45 -6.79 3.35 3.31
C LYS A 45 -5.52 2.81 3.97
N ILE A 46 -4.40 3.33 3.54
CA ILE A 46 -3.10 3.12 4.20
C ILE A 46 -2.76 4.39 4.96
N ASP A 47 -2.72 4.31 6.28
CA ASP A 47 -2.70 5.44 7.20
C ASP A 47 -3.88 6.39 6.94
N LYS A 48 -3.62 7.54 6.30
CA LYS A 48 -4.66 8.53 5.94
C LYS A 48 -4.96 8.56 4.44
N LYS A 49 -4.17 7.85 3.62
CA LYS A 49 -4.27 7.90 2.17
C LYS A 49 -5.16 6.79 1.64
N GLN A 50 -6.18 7.15 0.87
CA GLN A 50 -6.99 6.16 0.15
C GLN A 50 -6.19 5.58 -1.00
N ILE A 51 -6.28 4.25 -1.16
CA ILE A 51 -5.61 3.50 -2.22
C ILE A 51 -6.70 2.95 -3.15
N ARG A 52 -6.40 2.96 -4.46
CA ARG A 52 -7.27 2.34 -5.48
C ARG A 52 -7.27 0.82 -5.28
N VAL A 53 -8.45 0.23 -5.36
CA VAL A 53 -8.66 -1.22 -5.45
C VAL A 53 -9.09 -1.53 -6.88
N SER A 54 -8.47 -2.53 -7.50
CA SER A 54 -8.82 -2.98 -8.86
C SER A 54 -10.15 -3.72 -8.89
N LYS A 55 -10.67 -3.98 -10.09
CA LYS A 55 -11.90 -4.77 -10.30
C LYS A 55 -11.79 -6.19 -9.75
N ASP A 56 -10.57 -6.73 -9.67
CA ASP A 56 -10.27 -8.05 -9.11
C ASP A 56 -9.95 -8.02 -7.61
N GLY A 57 -10.08 -6.85 -6.97
CA GLY A 57 -9.84 -6.67 -5.55
C GLY A 57 -8.39 -6.45 -5.15
N TYR A 58 -7.48 -6.26 -6.11
CA TYR A 58 -6.07 -6.00 -5.80
C TYR A 58 -5.80 -4.54 -5.52
N PHE A 59 -4.90 -4.29 -4.59
CA PHE A 59 -4.33 -2.97 -4.31
C PHE A 59 -2.84 -3.11 -3.97
N ALA A 60 -2.10 -2.01 -4.09
CA ALA A 60 -0.67 -2.03 -3.87
C ALA A 60 -0.18 -0.76 -3.19
N PHE A 61 0.85 -0.90 -2.36
CA PHE A 61 1.52 0.24 -1.74
C PHE A 61 2.97 -0.04 -1.41
N GLY A 62 3.78 1.01 -1.37
CA GLY A 62 5.17 0.95 -0.96
C GLY A 62 5.36 1.38 0.49
N ILE A 63 6.31 0.75 1.17
CA ILE A 63 6.76 1.13 2.50
C ILE A 63 8.01 1.99 2.33
N SER A 64 7.97 3.25 2.82
CA SER A 64 9.13 4.13 2.76
C SER A 64 10.36 3.49 3.41
N ARG A 65 11.55 3.70 2.81
CA ARG A 65 12.82 3.22 3.35
C ARG A 65 13.14 3.80 4.74
N ASP A 66 12.62 4.99 5.02
CA ASP A 66 12.89 5.73 6.25
C ASP A 66 11.71 5.71 7.22
N ARG A 67 10.72 4.82 6.98
CA ARG A 67 9.54 4.72 7.83
C ARG A 67 9.90 4.27 9.24
N LYS A 68 9.42 5.06 10.23
CA LYS A 68 9.71 4.82 11.66
C LYS A 68 8.53 4.22 12.43
N TYR A 69 7.32 4.30 11.88
CA TYR A 69 6.08 3.91 12.55
C TYR A 69 5.40 2.75 11.84
N ASP A 70 4.58 2.02 12.57
CA ASP A 70 3.75 0.97 12.03
C ASP A 70 2.76 1.50 10.99
N ILE A 71 2.24 0.61 10.15
CA ILE A 71 1.23 0.95 9.14
C ILE A 71 -0.14 0.60 9.69
N VAL A 72 -1.07 1.55 9.60
CA VAL A 72 -2.48 1.34 9.87
C VAL A 72 -3.21 1.19 8.54
N ILE A 73 -3.77 0.01 8.33
CA ILE A 73 -4.59 -0.31 7.16
C ILE A 73 -6.04 -0.25 7.61
N THR A 74 -6.85 0.57 6.98
CA THR A 74 -8.28 0.64 7.24
C THR A 74 -9.02 0.09 6.04
N LEU A 75 -9.80 -0.95 6.27
CA LEU A 75 -10.76 -1.52 5.33
C LEU A 75 -12.15 -1.02 5.67
N GLU A 76 -12.88 -0.56 4.68
CA GLU A 76 -14.30 -0.23 4.81
C GLU A 76 -15.08 -1.03 3.77
N GLU A 77 -15.96 -1.90 4.24
CA GLU A 77 -16.82 -2.75 3.42
C GLU A 77 -18.23 -2.76 4.00
N ASN A 78 -19.23 -2.53 3.17
CA ASN A 78 -20.67 -2.53 3.58
C ASN A 78 -20.95 -1.62 4.81
N GLY A 79 -20.22 -0.51 4.95
CA GLY A 79 -20.37 0.41 6.09
C GLY A 79 -19.62 -0.01 7.35
N VAL A 80 -19.04 -1.21 7.38
CA VAL A 80 -18.19 -1.69 8.47
C VAL A 80 -16.75 -1.26 8.24
N LYS A 81 -16.11 -0.74 9.29
CA LYS A 81 -14.68 -0.34 9.25
C LYS A 81 -13.86 -1.24 10.14
N GLU A 82 -12.87 -1.86 9.55
CA GLU A 82 -11.85 -2.63 10.24
C GLU A 82 -10.50 -1.92 10.17
N LYS A 83 -9.73 -1.95 11.27
CA LYS A 83 -8.37 -1.42 11.32
C LYS A 83 -7.38 -2.53 11.62
N ILE A 84 -6.39 -2.68 10.76
CA ILE A 84 -5.31 -3.66 10.90
C ILE A 84 -4.00 -2.89 11.05
N THR A 85 -3.28 -3.11 12.14
CA THR A 85 -1.94 -2.53 12.34
C THR A 85 -0.88 -3.56 11.98
N LYS A 86 0.06 -3.18 11.13
CA LYS A 86 1.21 -4.01 10.74
C LYS A 86 2.50 -3.38 11.22
N ILE A 87 3.25 -4.15 12.01
CA ILE A 87 4.57 -3.76 12.52
C ILE A 87 5.55 -3.72 11.36
N ILE A 88 6.31 -2.63 11.25
CA ILE A 88 7.32 -2.45 10.20
C ILE A 88 8.70 -2.82 10.74
N GLN A 89 9.30 -3.82 10.13
CA GLN A 89 10.66 -4.22 10.44
C GLN A 89 11.67 -3.23 9.83
N LYS A 90 12.69 -2.89 10.60
CA LYS A 90 13.81 -2.10 10.10
C LYS A 90 14.67 -2.93 9.14
N ARG A 91 15.05 -2.33 8.02
CA ARG A 91 15.99 -2.93 7.08
C ARG A 91 17.41 -2.44 7.35
N LYS A 92 18.36 -3.33 7.37
CA LYS A 92 19.78 -2.99 7.36
C LYS A 92 20.20 -2.74 5.91
N TYR A 93 20.57 -1.50 5.60
CA TYR A 93 21.08 -1.12 4.28
C TYR A 93 22.60 -1.24 4.25
N ASN A 94 23.13 -1.78 3.16
CA ASN A 94 24.56 -1.69 2.86
C ASN A 94 24.81 -0.34 2.21
N ILE A 95 25.37 0.60 2.97
CA ILE A 95 25.62 1.96 2.53
C ILE A 95 27.05 2.01 2.01
N GLN A 96 27.20 2.27 0.73
CA GLN A 96 28.50 2.61 0.12
C GLN A 96 28.68 4.12 0.16
N ARG A 97 29.80 4.57 0.65
CA ARG A 97 30.19 5.96 0.64
C ARG A 97 31.31 6.12 -0.39
N ILE A 98 31.12 7.05 -1.33
CA ILE A 98 32.09 7.40 -2.36
C ILE A 98 32.52 8.83 -2.08
N ASP A 99 33.78 9.00 -1.73
CA ASP A 99 34.41 10.30 -1.47
C ASP A 99 35.33 10.66 -2.63
N GLY A 100 35.66 11.96 -2.80
CA GLY A 100 36.64 12.44 -3.80
C GLY A 100 36.09 12.57 -5.21
N LEU A 101 34.78 12.60 -5.41
CA LEU A 101 34.20 12.94 -6.70
C LEU A 101 34.42 14.43 -7.00
N GLU A 102 34.88 14.74 -8.23
CA GLU A 102 34.93 16.11 -8.69
C GLU A 102 33.52 16.73 -8.74
N GLU A 103 33.39 17.98 -8.27
CA GLU A 103 32.09 18.66 -8.17
C GLU A 103 31.35 18.70 -9.51
N LYS A 104 32.04 18.90 -10.62
CA LYS A 104 31.46 18.86 -11.97
C LYS A 104 30.79 17.53 -12.36
N LYS A 105 31.11 16.43 -11.66
CA LYS A 105 30.53 15.11 -11.91
C LYS A 105 29.25 14.86 -11.06
N VAL A 106 29.05 15.65 -10.00
CA VAL A 106 27.89 15.53 -9.11
C VAL A 106 26.92 16.70 -9.27
N THR A 107 27.39 17.84 -9.76
CA THR A 107 26.56 19.02 -10.02
C THR A 107 26.47 19.24 -11.54
N PRO A 108 25.27 19.28 -12.13
CA PRO A 108 25.11 19.53 -13.55
C PRO A 108 25.72 20.90 -13.92
N PRO A 109 26.40 21.03 -15.07
CA PRO A 109 26.84 22.33 -15.58
C PRO A 109 25.64 23.27 -15.79
N GLU A 110 25.87 24.58 -15.60
CA GLU A 110 24.81 25.59 -15.66
C GLU A 110 24.06 25.59 -17.01
N GLU A 111 24.78 25.31 -18.09
CA GLU A 111 24.28 25.25 -19.47
C GLU A 111 23.12 24.21 -19.66
N VAL A 112 23.05 23.19 -18.80
CA VAL A 112 22.03 22.14 -18.93
C VAL A 112 20.85 22.33 -18.00
N TYR A 113 20.87 23.31 -17.09
CA TYR A 113 19.78 23.51 -16.13
C TYR A 113 18.42 23.78 -16.77
N GLU A 114 18.39 24.59 -17.83
CA GLU A 114 17.14 24.90 -18.54
C GLU A 114 16.53 23.63 -19.18
N ARG A 115 17.38 22.75 -19.72
CA ARG A 115 16.95 21.47 -20.26
C ARG A 115 16.38 20.58 -19.15
N ILE A 116 17.11 20.44 -18.04
CA ILE A 116 16.68 19.65 -16.87
C ILE A 116 15.34 20.14 -16.33
N LYS A 117 15.16 21.46 -16.22
CA LYS A 117 13.92 22.09 -15.77
C LYS A 117 12.75 21.79 -16.70
N LYS A 118 12.98 21.86 -18.02
CA LYS A 118 11.96 21.51 -19.03
C LYS A 118 11.57 20.04 -18.97
N GLU A 119 12.56 19.14 -18.87
CA GLU A 119 12.36 17.70 -18.76
C GLU A 119 11.58 17.36 -17.47
N ASN A 120 11.97 17.91 -16.32
CA ASN A 120 11.28 17.73 -15.05
C ASN A 120 9.82 18.18 -15.10
N LYS A 121 9.54 19.31 -15.77
CA LYS A 121 8.17 19.80 -15.97
C LYS A 121 7.35 18.83 -16.83
N SER A 122 7.95 18.26 -17.88
CA SER A 122 7.30 17.28 -18.74
C SER A 122 7.00 15.97 -17.97
N ILE A 123 7.97 15.49 -17.19
CA ILE A 123 7.80 14.30 -16.33
C ILE A 123 6.70 14.54 -15.28
N ALA A 124 6.70 15.71 -14.63
CA ALA A 124 5.65 16.06 -13.67
C ALA A 124 4.26 16.03 -14.30
N LYS A 125 4.12 16.61 -15.52
CA LYS A 125 2.88 16.57 -16.27
C LYS A 125 2.45 15.14 -16.63
N ALA A 126 3.38 14.30 -17.10
CA ALA A 126 3.07 12.91 -17.43
C ALA A 126 2.60 12.11 -16.20
N ARG A 127 3.15 12.38 -15.02
CA ARG A 127 2.76 11.72 -13.75
C ARG A 127 1.39 12.12 -13.22
N THR A 128 0.78 13.20 -13.73
CA THR A 128 -0.58 13.59 -13.34
C THR A 128 -1.66 12.90 -14.17
N VAL A 129 -1.27 12.22 -15.25
CA VAL A 129 -2.21 11.50 -16.11
C VAL A 129 -2.59 10.19 -15.43
N ASP A 130 -3.87 10.04 -15.08
CA ASP A 130 -4.45 8.77 -14.67
C ASP A 130 -4.90 8.04 -15.93
N THR A 131 -4.25 6.94 -16.26
CA THR A 131 -4.51 6.17 -17.49
C THR A 131 -5.69 5.22 -17.36
N SER A 132 -6.28 5.06 -16.17
CA SER A 132 -7.37 4.09 -15.90
C SER A 132 -7.10 2.67 -16.43
N LEU A 133 -5.86 2.32 -16.65
CA LEU A 133 -5.45 0.96 -16.97
C LEU A 133 -5.52 0.14 -15.68
N ASP A 134 -6.45 -0.81 -15.65
CA ASP A 134 -6.63 -1.80 -14.58
C ASP A 134 -5.84 -3.08 -14.90
#